data_158a1cd6c58de22c4636776b52c213a5
#
_entry.id   158a1cd6c58de22c4636776b52c213a5
#
_cell.length_a   1.000
_cell.length_b   1.000
_cell.length_c   1.000
_cell.angle_alpha   90.00
_cell.angle_beta   90.00
_cell.angle_gamma   90.00
#
_symmetry.space_group_name_H-M   'P 1'
#
loop_
_entity.id
_entity.type
_entity.pdbx_description
1 polymer ?
#
loop_
_entity_poly.entity_id
_entity_poly.type
_entity_poly.pdbx_seq_one_letter_code
_entity_poly.pdbx_strand_id
1 'polypeptide(L)'
;MASDVESIDAIITATYDVISGPAGKKRHWDRMRSLFFPGGRLIPTAKEAGRDDVDLAPNILDVNGFIARAEPIFEKNGFYEKEIARRVEHFGHLAHVWSTYESRRDPSDAQPFMRGINSIQLFHDGVRWWIVTIYWQHESSVDPVPAKYLKSD
;
A
#
# COMPACT_ATOMS: atom_id res chain seq x y z
N MET A 1 13.41 8.61 -5.52
CA MET A 1 14.43 8.74 -6.59
C MET A 1 13.71 8.91 -7.92
N ALA A 2 14.34 9.51 -8.93
CA ALA A 2 13.69 9.74 -10.24
C ALA A 2 13.19 8.43 -10.88
N SER A 3 13.96 7.35 -10.73
CA SER A 3 13.58 6.01 -11.21
C SER A 3 12.34 5.42 -10.54
N ASP A 4 12.00 5.86 -9.34
CA ASP A 4 10.82 5.34 -8.62
C ASP A 4 9.49 5.82 -9.22
N VAL A 5 9.52 6.84 -10.07
CA VAL A 5 8.32 7.56 -10.50
C VAL A 5 8.19 7.69 -12.02
N GLU A 6 9.06 7.01 -12.76
CA GLU A 6 9.11 7.08 -14.21
C GLU A 6 7.99 6.27 -14.90
N SER A 7 7.41 5.30 -14.21
CA SER A 7 6.33 4.47 -14.73
C SER A 7 5.37 4.06 -13.62
N ILE A 8 4.20 3.55 -14.01
CA ILE A 8 3.24 2.95 -13.04
C ILE A 8 3.90 1.78 -12.32
N ASP A 9 4.62 0.92 -13.04
CA ASP A 9 5.32 -0.21 -12.43
C ASP A 9 6.34 0.25 -11.39
N ALA A 10 7.12 1.28 -11.72
CA ALA A 10 8.15 1.80 -10.83
C ALA A 10 7.55 2.37 -9.54
N ILE A 11 6.51 3.19 -9.64
CA ILE A 11 5.93 3.83 -8.44
C ILE A 11 5.20 2.81 -7.55
N ILE A 12 4.55 1.80 -8.12
CA ILE A 12 3.93 0.73 -7.34
C ILE A 12 5.00 -0.11 -6.65
N THR A 13 6.06 -0.50 -7.36
CA THR A 13 7.18 -1.23 -6.76
C THR A 13 7.81 -0.44 -5.61
N ALA A 14 8.08 0.85 -5.81
CA ALA A 14 8.62 1.71 -4.77
C ALA A 14 7.70 1.82 -3.55
N THR A 15 6.39 1.86 -3.77
CA THR A 15 5.39 1.93 -2.71
C THR A 15 5.50 0.74 -1.75
N TYR A 16 5.62 -0.47 -2.28
CA TYR A 16 5.78 -1.67 -1.45
C TYR A 16 7.16 -1.78 -0.82
N ASP A 17 8.19 -1.36 -1.54
CA ASP A 17 9.56 -1.44 -1.09
C ASP A 17 9.84 -0.53 0.12
N VAL A 18 9.34 0.71 0.11
CA VAL A 18 9.66 1.69 1.17
C VAL A 18 9.13 1.31 2.54
N ILE A 19 8.07 0.51 2.62
CA ILE A 19 7.47 0.09 3.89
C ILE A 19 7.99 -1.26 4.36
N SER A 20 8.70 -2.01 3.52
CA SER A 20 9.14 -3.37 3.80
C SER A 20 10.52 -3.41 4.47
N GLY A 21 10.67 -4.29 5.46
CA GLY A 21 11.95 -4.49 6.14
C GLY A 21 11.81 -5.21 7.48
N PRO A 22 12.95 -5.57 8.09
CA PRO A 22 12.96 -6.22 9.41
C PRO A 22 12.53 -5.27 10.53
N ALA A 23 12.17 -5.86 11.68
CA ALA A 23 11.88 -5.10 12.89
C ALA A 23 13.05 -4.20 13.27
N GLY A 24 12.75 -2.99 13.72
CA GLY A 24 13.76 -2.02 14.19
C GLY A 24 14.54 -1.32 13.08
N LYS A 25 14.38 -1.73 11.84
CA LYS A 25 15.02 -1.02 10.72
C LYS A 25 14.19 0.22 10.37
N LYS A 26 14.82 1.38 10.49
CA LYS A 26 14.20 2.65 10.07
C LYS A 26 13.95 2.64 8.56
N ARG A 27 12.70 2.90 8.16
CA ARG A 27 12.34 3.03 6.75
C ARG A 27 12.83 4.37 6.18
N HIS A 28 13.00 4.42 4.88
CA HIS A 28 13.41 5.64 4.18
C HIS A 28 12.18 6.53 3.93
N TRP A 29 11.71 7.21 5.00
CA TRP A 29 10.47 7.97 4.94
C TRP A 29 10.50 9.14 3.96
N ASP A 30 11.66 9.76 3.73
CA ASP A 30 11.76 10.82 2.71
C ASP A 30 11.55 10.28 1.29
N ARG A 31 12.01 9.06 1.02
CA ARG A 31 11.69 8.37 -0.24
C ARG A 31 10.19 8.14 -0.36
N MET A 32 9.53 7.71 0.71
CA MET A 32 8.07 7.55 0.73
C MET A 32 7.36 8.87 0.45
N ARG A 33 7.74 9.94 1.16
CA ARG A 33 7.16 11.27 0.93
C ARG A 33 7.28 11.72 -0.51
N SER A 34 8.40 11.40 -1.17
CA SER A 34 8.65 11.77 -2.56
C SER A 34 7.72 11.12 -3.58
N LEU A 35 7.03 10.03 -3.21
CA LEU A 35 6.08 9.34 -4.08
C LEU A 35 4.72 10.04 -4.14
N PHE A 36 4.37 10.83 -3.11
CA PHE A 36 3.03 11.41 -2.95
C PHE A 36 2.95 12.83 -3.48
N PHE A 37 1.85 13.11 -4.20
CA PHE A 37 1.47 14.47 -4.53
C PHE A 37 1.17 15.25 -3.24
N PRO A 38 1.49 16.56 -3.18
CA PRO A 38 1.12 17.38 -2.01
C PRO A 38 -0.37 17.24 -1.68
N GLY A 39 -0.67 16.90 -0.43
CA GLY A 39 -2.04 16.62 0.00
C GLY A 39 -2.49 15.17 -0.21
N GLY A 40 -1.62 14.28 -0.69
CA GLY A 40 -1.89 12.86 -0.85
C GLY A 40 -2.34 12.19 0.45
N ARG A 41 -3.13 11.13 0.33
CA ARG A 41 -3.76 10.45 1.47
C ARG A 41 -3.45 8.96 1.48
N LEU A 42 -3.33 8.43 2.70
CA LEU A 42 -3.27 6.99 2.99
C LEU A 42 -4.44 6.66 3.92
N ILE A 43 -5.32 5.77 3.47
CA ILE A 43 -6.61 5.56 4.12
C ILE A 43 -6.84 4.08 4.41
N PRO A 44 -6.51 3.60 5.63
CA PRO A 44 -6.94 2.27 6.07
C PRO A 44 -8.44 2.27 6.38
N THR A 45 -9.12 1.16 6.04
CA THR A 45 -10.55 0.97 6.30
C THR A 45 -10.78 0.12 7.54
N ALA A 46 -10.01 -0.95 7.70
CA ALA A 46 -10.12 -1.84 8.85
C ALA A 46 -9.33 -1.32 10.04
N LYS A 47 -9.89 -1.46 11.24
CA LYS A 47 -9.22 -1.01 12.46
C LYS A 47 -8.11 -1.94 12.90
N GLU A 48 -8.39 -3.25 12.92
CA GLU A 48 -7.43 -4.28 13.34
C GLU A 48 -7.70 -5.59 12.60
N ALA A 49 -6.65 -6.33 12.29
CA ALA A 49 -6.77 -7.65 11.70
C ALA A 49 -7.48 -8.61 12.67
N GLY A 50 -8.44 -9.40 12.15
CA GLY A 50 -9.15 -10.42 12.93
C GLY A 50 -10.32 -9.90 13.74
N ARG A 51 -10.69 -8.62 13.63
CA ARG A 51 -11.88 -8.06 14.26
C ARG A 51 -12.96 -7.78 13.23
N ASP A 52 -13.81 -8.77 13.02
CA ASP A 52 -14.93 -8.70 12.07
C ASP A 52 -16.17 -8.03 12.66
N ASP A 53 -16.16 -7.72 13.95
CA ASP A 53 -17.31 -7.24 14.74
C ASP A 53 -17.34 -5.73 14.96
N VAL A 54 -16.42 -5.00 14.36
CA VAL A 54 -16.29 -3.54 14.55
C VAL A 54 -16.75 -2.79 13.32
N ASP A 55 -17.39 -1.66 13.55
CA ASP A 55 -17.72 -0.72 12.48
C ASP A 55 -16.49 -0.33 11.70
N LEU A 56 -16.48 -0.68 10.42
CA LEU A 56 -15.43 -0.29 9.52
C LEU A 56 -15.63 1.16 9.10
N ALA A 57 -14.60 1.96 9.23
CA ALA A 57 -14.61 3.34 8.78
C ALA A 57 -13.25 3.73 8.22
N PRO A 58 -13.21 4.56 7.16
CA PRO A 58 -11.94 5.04 6.65
C PRO A 58 -11.27 5.95 7.67
N ASN A 59 -9.99 5.69 7.94
CA ASN A 59 -9.15 6.58 8.73
C ASN A 59 -8.27 7.40 7.77
N ILE A 60 -8.63 8.64 7.52
CA ILE A 60 -8.01 9.49 6.51
C ILE A 60 -6.73 10.10 7.07
N LEU A 61 -5.58 9.63 6.61
CA LEU A 61 -4.27 10.09 7.04
C LEU A 61 -3.57 10.83 5.90
N ASP A 62 -2.78 11.85 6.24
CA ASP A 62 -1.73 12.33 5.35
C ASP A 62 -0.49 11.44 5.47
N VAL A 63 0.54 11.70 4.67
CA VAL A 63 1.76 10.88 4.67
C VAL A 63 2.43 10.87 6.04
N ASN A 64 2.55 12.03 6.69
CA ASN A 64 3.17 12.11 8.01
C ASN A 64 2.34 11.42 9.09
N GLY A 65 1.02 11.49 9.01
CA GLY A 65 0.12 10.77 9.90
C GLY A 65 0.27 9.26 9.78
N PHE A 66 0.40 8.76 8.55
CA PHE A 66 0.69 7.35 8.30
C PHE A 66 2.06 6.94 8.90
N ILE A 67 3.10 7.73 8.67
CA ILE A 67 4.44 7.47 9.21
C ILE A 67 4.40 7.39 10.74
N ALA A 68 3.77 8.35 11.39
CA ALA A 68 3.64 8.37 12.85
C ALA A 68 2.92 7.13 13.39
N ARG A 69 1.95 6.61 12.66
CA ARG A 69 1.23 5.38 13.00
C ARG A 69 2.08 4.13 12.76
N ALA A 70 2.82 4.10 11.66
CA ALA A 70 3.57 2.93 11.22
C ALA A 70 4.89 2.72 11.98
N GLU A 71 5.60 3.77 12.32
CA GLU A 71 6.92 3.68 12.97
C GLU A 71 6.94 2.79 14.21
N PRO A 72 6.05 2.96 15.21
CA PRO A 72 6.07 2.10 16.40
C PRO A 72 5.76 0.63 16.09
N ILE A 73 4.96 0.36 15.05
CA ILE A 73 4.66 -1.00 14.61
C ILE A 73 5.90 -1.64 13.97
N PHE A 74 6.58 -0.92 13.10
CA PHE A 74 7.76 -1.40 12.37
C PHE A 74 9.00 -1.50 13.27
N GLU A 75 9.04 -0.75 14.37
CA GLU A 75 10.09 -0.90 15.38
C GLU A 75 10.02 -2.28 16.05
N LYS A 76 8.82 -2.78 16.31
CA LYS A 76 8.58 -4.02 17.04
C LYS A 76 8.44 -5.25 16.14
N ASN A 77 8.04 -5.06 14.89
CA ASN A 77 7.65 -6.15 13.99
C ASN A 77 8.32 -6.01 12.64
N GLY A 78 8.78 -7.13 12.08
CA GLY A 78 9.07 -7.22 10.67
C GLY A 78 7.81 -7.00 9.86
N PHE A 79 7.93 -6.33 8.72
CA PHE A 79 6.82 -6.08 7.81
C PHE A 79 7.33 -6.12 6.38
N TYR A 80 6.85 -7.10 5.62
CA TYR A 80 7.23 -7.31 4.23
C TYR A 80 5.97 -7.45 3.41
N GLU A 81 5.67 -6.43 2.62
CA GLU A 81 4.49 -6.40 1.79
C GLU A 81 4.90 -6.47 0.32
N LYS A 82 4.20 -7.31 -0.43
CA LYS A 82 4.39 -7.42 -1.87
C LYS A 82 3.08 -7.49 -2.61
N GLU A 83 3.08 -6.94 -3.81
CA GLU A 83 1.98 -7.11 -4.74
C GLU A 83 1.98 -8.52 -5.32
N ILE A 84 0.79 -9.14 -5.37
CA ILE A 84 0.61 -10.46 -5.97
C ILE A 84 -0.23 -10.43 -7.25
N ALA A 85 -1.03 -9.38 -7.44
CA ALA A 85 -1.84 -9.20 -8.64
C ALA A 85 -2.19 -7.72 -8.82
N ARG A 86 -2.44 -7.32 -10.07
CA ARG A 86 -2.73 -5.92 -10.40
C ARG A 86 -3.70 -5.81 -11.55
N ARG A 87 -4.60 -4.82 -11.44
CA ARG A 87 -5.41 -4.32 -12.55
C ARG A 87 -5.21 -2.82 -12.67
N VAL A 88 -4.99 -2.34 -13.88
CA VAL A 88 -4.74 -0.91 -14.13
C VAL A 88 -5.77 -0.39 -15.12
N GLU A 89 -6.36 0.75 -14.79
CA GLU A 89 -7.12 1.56 -15.73
C GLU A 89 -6.43 2.91 -15.88
N HIS A 90 -6.29 3.38 -17.11
CA HIS A 90 -5.50 4.57 -17.42
C HIS A 90 -6.24 5.43 -18.44
N PHE A 91 -6.39 6.72 -18.11
CA PHE A 91 -6.94 7.72 -19.02
C PHE A 91 -6.13 9.03 -18.87
N GLY A 92 -5.39 9.38 -19.90
CA GLY A 92 -4.60 10.62 -19.89
C GLY A 92 -3.65 10.70 -18.70
N HIS A 93 -3.83 11.68 -17.86
CA HIS A 93 -3.01 11.91 -16.64
C HIS A 93 -3.49 11.13 -15.41
N LEU A 94 -4.59 10.41 -15.53
CA LEU A 94 -5.22 9.66 -14.44
C LEU A 94 -4.97 8.17 -14.61
N ALA A 95 -4.50 7.51 -13.56
CA ALA A 95 -4.49 6.05 -13.50
C ALA A 95 -5.07 5.56 -12.17
N HIS A 96 -5.73 4.42 -12.22
CA HIS A 96 -6.22 3.69 -11.07
C HIS A 96 -5.59 2.30 -11.06
N VAL A 97 -4.95 1.95 -9.95
CA VAL A 97 -4.32 0.64 -9.75
C VAL A 97 -5.05 -0.09 -8.63
N TRP A 98 -5.67 -1.20 -8.97
CA TRP A 98 -6.27 -2.13 -8.03
C TRP A 98 -5.24 -3.22 -7.75
N SER A 99 -4.54 -3.08 -6.62
CA SER A 99 -3.33 -3.83 -6.30
C SER A 99 -3.59 -4.78 -5.13
N THR A 100 -3.56 -6.07 -5.39
CA THR A 100 -3.71 -7.11 -4.35
C THR A 100 -2.35 -7.37 -3.71
N TYR A 101 -2.30 -7.37 -2.38
CA TYR A 101 -1.06 -7.52 -1.63
C TYR A 101 -1.12 -8.65 -0.61
N GLU A 102 0.05 -9.13 -0.25
CA GLU A 102 0.30 -10.01 0.89
C GLU A 102 1.36 -9.41 1.80
N SER A 103 1.14 -9.51 3.12
CA SER A 103 2.09 -9.03 4.14
C SER A 103 2.58 -10.18 5.00
N ARG A 104 3.91 -10.22 5.25
CA ARG A 104 4.58 -11.21 6.09
C ARG A 104 5.41 -10.51 7.17
N ARG A 105 5.61 -11.20 8.29
CA ARG A 105 6.53 -10.74 9.35
C ARG A 105 7.98 -11.02 8.99
N ASP A 106 8.21 -12.10 8.24
CA ASP A 106 9.52 -12.51 7.73
C ASP A 106 9.34 -13.01 6.29
N PRO A 107 10.28 -12.73 5.37
CA PRO A 107 10.16 -13.19 3.98
C PRO A 107 10.09 -14.72 3.84
N SER A 108 10.63 -15.46 4.82
CA SER A 108 10.61 -16.93 4.83
C SER A 108 9.30 -17.53 5.33
N ASP A 109 8.37 -16.72 5.84
CA ASP A 109 7.08 -17.22 6.29
C ASP A 109 6.31 -17.85 5.12
N ALA A 110 5.84 -19.07 5.31
CA ALA A 110 5.12 -19.82 4.27
C ALA A 110 3.79 -19.16 3.93
N GLN A 111 3.13 -18.53 4.93
CA GLN A 111 1.84 -17.88 4.78
C GLN A 111 1.92 -16.41 5.15
N PRO A 112 1.20 -15.52 4.45
CA PRO A 112 1.07 -14.14 4.88
C PRO A 112 0.24 -14.08 6.17
N PHE A 113 0.52 -13.10 7.03
CA PHE A 113 -0.35 -12.82 8.16
C PHE A 113 -1.53 -11.93 7.78
N MET A 114 -1.44 -11.25 6.63
CA MET A 114 -2.45 -10.33 6.14
C MET A 114 -2.43 -10.31 4.62
N ARG A 115 -3.60 -10.20 4.01
CA ARG A 115 -3.79 -10.03 2.57
C ARG A 115 -4.94 -9.07 2.34
N GLY A 116 -4.87 -8.27 1.29
CA GLY A 116 -5.92 -7.32 0.99
C GLY A 116 -5.72 -6.65 -0.35
N ILE A 117 -6.44 -5.56 -0.56
CA ILE A 117 -6.39 -4.79 -1.80
C ILE A 117 -6.15 -3.32 -1.48
N ASN A 118 -5.19 -2.74 -2.19
CA ASN A 118 -4.94 -1.31 -2.26
C ASN A 118 -5.62 -0.73 -3.51
N SER A 119 -6.51 0.23 -3.32
CA SER A 119 -7.03 1.09 -4.39
C SER A 119 -6.12 2.30 -4.46
N ILE A 120 -5.33 2.40 -5.53
CA ILE A 120 -4.30 3.42 -5.67
C ILE A 120 -4.68 4.33 -6.83
N GLN A 121 -4.77 5.63 -6.54
CA GLN A 121 -5.01 6.64 -7.56
C GLN A 121 -3.72 7.38 -7.85
N LEU A 122 -3.35 7.43 -9.14
CA LEU A 122 -2.11 8.05 -9.60
C LEU A 122 -2.40 9.22 -10.52
N PHE A 123 -1.50 10.20 -10.49
CA PHE A 123 -1.51 11.37 -11.35
C PHE A 123 -0.17 11.49 -12.08
N HIS A 124 -0.19 11.72 -13.40
CA HIS A 124 0.99 12.04 -14.20
C HIS A 124 1.01 13.53 -14.53
N ASP A 125 2.04 14.24 -14.10
CA ASP A 125 2.14 15.70 -14.26
C ASP A 125 2.75 16.14 -15.62
N GLY A 126 3.04 15.18 -16.49
CA GLY A 126 3.75 15.39 -17.76
C GLY A 126 5.21 14.96 -17.69
N VAL A 127 5.76 14.78 -16.49
CA VAL A 127 7.17 14.39 -16.25
C VAL A 127 7.25 13.09 -15.46
N ARG A 128 6.40 12.94 -14.43
CA ARG A 128 6.45 11.81 -13.50
C ARG A 128 5.08 11.41 -12.98
N TRP A 129 5.01 10.21 -12.42
CA TRP A 129 3.85 9.74 -11.67
C TRP A 129 3.91 10.20 -10.20
N TRP A 130 2.73 10.45 -9.64
CA TRP A 130 2.50 10.81 -8.24
C TRP A 130 1.37 9.96 -7.67
N ILE A 131 1.49 9.56 -6.43
CA ILE A 131 0.37 8.96 -5.69
C ILE A 131 -0.51 10.08 -5.14
N VAL A 132 -1.80 10.02 -5.46
CA VAL A 132 -2.81 10.94 -4.90
C VAL A 132 -3.45 10.31 -3.67
N THR A 133 -3.83 9.03 -3.78
CA THR A 133 -4.53 8.32 -2.71
C THR A 133 -4.15 6.85 -2.74
N ILE A 134 -3.96 6.26 -1.56
CA ILE A 134 -3.99 4.82 -1.35
C ILE A 134 -5.09 4.55 -0.32
N TYR A 135 -6.11 3.81 -0.73
CA TYR A 135 -7.23 3.41 0.12
C TYR A 135 -7.29 1.90 0.14
N TRP A 136 -7.25 1.28 1.33
CA TRP A 136 -7.13 -0.18 1.38
C TRP A 136 -7.98 -0.82 2.46
N GLN A 137 -8.27 -2.09 2.23
CA GLN A 137 -8.89 -2.99 3.20
C GLN A 137 -8.20 -4.34 3.13
N HIS A 138 -7.84 -4.90 4.27
CA HIS A 138 -7.40 -6.29 4.32
C HIS A 138 -8.59 -7.23 4.36
N GLU A 139 -8.39 -8.47 3.87
CA GLU A 139 -9.45 -9.47 3.87
C GLU A 139 -9.79 -9.93 5.29
N SER A 140 -11.01 -10.41 5.45
CA SER A 140 -11.53 -11.05 6.65
C SER A 140 -12.33 -12.28 6.25
N SER A 141 -12.88 -12.99 7.24
CA SER A 141 -13.77 -14.14 7.00
C SER A 141 -15.04 -13.75 6.24
N VAL A 142 -15.51 -12.52 6.42
CA VAL A 142 -16.71 -12.02 5.73
C VAL A 142 -16.42 -11.34 4.40
N ASP A 143 -15.21 -10.83 4.22
CA ASP A 143 -14.77 -10.16 3.01
C ASP A 143 -13.45 -10.78 2.50
N PRO A 144 -13.47 -12.03 1.99
CA PRO A 144 -12.27 -12.63 1.39
C PRO A 144 -11.95 -11.97 0.06
N VAL A 145 -10.66 -11.90 -0.28
CA VAL A 145 -10.24 -11.40 -1.60
C VAL A 145 -10.84 -12.29 -2.69
N PRO A 146 -11.64 -11.72 -3.62
CA PRO A 146 -12.21 -12.50 -4.71
C PRO A 146 -11.14 -13.13 -5.60
N ALA A 147 -11.38 -14.35 -6.06
CA ALA A 147 -10.43 -15.12 -6.87
C ALA A 147 -9.94 -14.35 -8.12
N LYS A 148 -10.80 -13.54 -8.73
CA LYS A 148 -10.44 -12.71 -9.89
C LYS A 148 -9.35 -11.68 -9.60
N TYR A 149 -9.15 -11.30 -8.33
CA TYR A 149 -8.12 -10.34 -7.93
C TYR A 149 -6.85 -11.00 -7.39
N LEU A 150 -6.77 -12.32 -7.46
CA LEU A 150 -5.55 -13.08 -7.15
C LEU A 150 -4.68 -13.32 -8.39
N LYS A 151 -5.12 -12.82 -9.55
CA LYS A 151 -4.42 -12.89 -10.82
C LYS A 151 -4.45 -11.52 -11.49
N SER A 152 -3.34 -11.13 -12.09
CA SER A 152 -3.31 -9.95 -12.96
C SER A 152 -4.06 -10.22 -14.28
N ASP A 153 -4.56 -9.14 -14.89
CA ASP A 153 -5.14 -9.20 -16.23
C ASP A 153 -4.10 -9.54 -17.28
#